data_7ce01375ff05fd5972c1f6d66908753a
#
_entry.id   7ce01375ff05fd5972c1f6d66908753a
#
_cell.length_a   1.000
_cell.length_b   1.000
_cell.length_c   1.000
_cell.angle_alpha   90.00
_cell.angle_beta   90.00
_cell.angle_gamma   90.00
#
_symmetry.space_group_name_H-M   'P 1'
#
loop_
_entity.id
_entity.type
_entity.pdbx_description
1 polymer ?
#
loop_
_entity_poly.entity_id
_entity_poly.type
_entity_poly.pdbx_seq_one_letter_code
_entity_poly.pdbx_strand_id
1 'polypeptide(L)'
;MPIENVDTDQIIPARFLKATERKGFGDNLFRDWRYESDGTPKKDFVLNNPIYSGKILVGGKNFGSGSSREHAAWAIYDYGFRCVVSSFFADIFKNNSLNIGILPVQISAEFLDKIFTAIEADPKAELEVNLEAQRITILATGESESFEINGYKKHNLMNGYDDIDYLQAMKADIQAFAAKSIY
;
A
#
# COMPACT_ATOMS: atom_id res chain seq x y z
N MET A 1 2.79 7.94 -9.84
CA MET A 1 2.22 9.26 -9.44
C MET A 1 3.30 10.05 -8.70
N PRO A 2 4.06 10.93 -9.36
CA PRO A 2 5.11 11.75 -8.73
C PRO A 2 4.51 12.95 -7.94
N ILE A 3 3.50 12.68 -7.12
CA ILE A 3 2.80 13.68 -6.31
C ILE A 3 3.20 13.44 -4.86
N GLU A 4 3.75 14.47 -4.24
CA GLU A 4 4.11 14.46 -2.82
C GLU A 4 2.94 14.86 -1.93
N ASN A 5 3.04 14.52 -0.63
CA ASN A 5 2.06 14.87 0.39
C ASN A 5 0.63 14.41 0.05
N VAL A 6 0.50 13.26 -0.60
CA VAL A 6 -0.81 12.66 -0.88
C VAL A 6 -1.47 12.33 0.45
N ASP A 7 -2.55 13.04 0.76
CA ASP A 7 -3.27 12.84 2.00
C ASP A 7 -4.41 11.82 1.87
N THR A 8 -4.92 11.39 3.01
CA THR A 8 -5.99 10.37 3.06
C THR A 8 -7.32 10.87 2.50
N ASP A 9 -7.59 12.20 2.47
CA ASP A 9 -8.77 12.77 1.82
C ASP A 9 -8.68 12.72 0.29
N GLN A 10 -7.47 12.86 -0.23
CA GLN A 10 -7.20 12.70 -1.66
C GLN A 10 -7.29 11.23 -2.08
N ILE A 11 -6.79 10.31 -1.24
CA ILE A 11 -6.91 8.86 -1.49
C ILE A 11 -8.38 8.44 -1.46
N ILE A 12 -9.13 8.87 -0.45
CA ILE A 12 -10.56 8.57 -0.29
C ILE A 12 -11.31 9.77 0.32
N PRO A 13 -12.15 10.47 -0.45
CA PRO A 13 -12.88 11.62 0.04
C PRO A 13 -13.78 11.32 1.23
N ALA A 14 -13.84 12.24 2.19
CA ALA A 14 -14.57 12.09 3.47
C ALA A 14 -16.03 11.64 3.32
N ARG A 15 -16.70 11.99 2.21
CA ARG A 15 -18.10 11.60 1.95
C ARG A 15 -18.32 10.10 1.84
N PHE A 16 -17.26 9.31 1.60
CA PHE A 16 -17.32 7.84 1.50
C PHE A 16 -17.03 7.11 2.83
N LEU A 17 -16.65 7.83 3.90
CA LEU A 17 -16.25 7.21 5.17
C LEU A 17 -17.41 6.59 5.97
N LYS A 18 -18.65 6.76 5.55
CA LYS A 18 -19.82 6.13 6.18
C LYS A 18 -19.99 4.66 5.77
N ALA A 19 -19.21 4.19 4.79
CA ALA A 19 -19.26 2.80 4.36
C ALA A 19 -18.72 1.87 5.44
N THR A 20 -19.43 0.76 5.67
CA THR A 20 -19.05 -0.30 6.61
C THR A 20 -18.52 -1.54 5.87
N GLU A 21 -18.69 -1.60 4.56
CA GLU A 21 -18.24 -2.70 3.71
C GLU A 21 -17.04 -2.28 2.86
N ARG A 22 -16.08 -3.20 2.74
CA ARG A 22 -14.84 -2.98 1.97
C ARG A 22 -15.03 -3.21 0.47
N LYS A 23 -15.94 -4.13 0.10
CA LYS A 23 -16.15 -4.53 -1.30
C LYS A 23 -16.73 -3.39 -2.14
N GLY A 24 -16.14 -3.13 -3.30
CA GLY A 24 -16.52 -2.04 -4.20
C GLY A 24 -15.98 -0.68 -3.79
N PHE A 25 -15.16 -0.63 -2.72
CA PHE A 25 -14.61 0.62 -2.20
C PHE A 25 -13.52 1.21 -3.10
N GLY A 26 -12.85 0.36 -3.87
CA GLY A 26 -11.80 0.73 -4.83
C GLY A 26 -12.27 1.66 -5.94
N ASP A 27 -13.56 1.64 -6.28
CA ASP A 27 -14.15 2.55 -7.26
C ASP A 27 -14.02 4.02 -6.85
N ASN A 28 -13.90 4.26 -5.54
CA ASN A 28 -13.76 5.59 -4.95
C ASN A 28 -12.29 6.01 -4.71
N LEU A 29 -11.31 5.13 -5.02
CA LEU A 29 -9.90 5.46 -4.94
C LEU A 29 -9.57 6.69 -5.79
N PHE A 30 -8.98 7.72 -5.18
CA PHE A 30 -8.68 9.01 -5.83
C PHE A 30 -9.87 9.60 -6.59
N ARG A 31 -11.08 9.47 -6.06
CA ARG A 31 -12.33 9.79 -6.77
C ARG A 31 -12.31 11.17 -7.40
N ASP A 32 -11.88 12.20 -6.67
CA ASP A 32 -11.91 13.59 -7.12
C ASP A 32 -10.77 13.91 -8.12
N TRP A 33 -9.75 13.06 -8.15
CA TRP A 33 -8.67 13.16 -9.13
C TRP A 33 -8.96 12.34 -10.39
N ARG A 34 -9.69 11.24 -10.24
CA ARG A 34 -10.01 10.32 -11.35
C ARG A 34 -11.20 10.76 -12.19
N TYR A 35 -12.14 11.50 -11.61
CA TYR A 35 -13.40 11.81 -12.26
C TYR A 35 -13.74 13.29 -12.18
N GLU A 36 -14.47 13.78 -13.16
CA GLU A 36 -15.14 15.06 -13.13
C GLU A 36 -16.39 15.01 -12.21
N SER A 37 -16.99 16.17 -11.96
CA SER A 37 -18.16 16.28 -11.09
C SER A 37 -19.39 15.52 -11.61
N ASP A 38 -19.47 15.32 -12.93
CA ASP A 38 -20.52 14.54 -13.60
C ASP A 38 -20.23 13.02 -13.65
N GLY A 39 -19.07 12.59 -13.10
CA GLY A 39 -18.62 11.21 -13.11
C GLY A 39 -17.83 10.78 -14.34
N THR A 40 -17.56 11.68 -15.29
CA THR A 40 -16.74 11.38 -16.47
C THR A 40 -15.28 11.13 -16.06
N PRO A 41 -14.64 10.04 -16.51
CA PRO A 41 -13.23 9.79 -16.19
C PRO A 41 -12.30 10.83 -16.79
N LYS A 42 -11.41 11.39 -15.98
CA LYS A 42 -10.34 12.29 -16.42
C LYS A 42 -9.26 11.49 -17.14
N LYS A 43 -9.07 11.74 -18.43
CA LYS A 43 -8.14 10.98 -19.27
C LYS A 43 -6.68 11.15 -18.86
N ASP A 44 -6.35 12.30 -18.28
CA ASP A 44 -4.97 12.67 -17.90
C ASP A 44 -4.54 12.06 -16.56
N PHE A 45 -5.47 11.46 -15.81
CA PHE A 45 -5.09 10.84 -14.54
C PHE A 45 -4.53 9.43 -14.76
N VAL A 46 -3.37 9.16 -14.18
CA VAL A 46 -2.58 7.94 -14.41
C VAL A 46 -3.37 6.63 -14.22
N LEU A 47 -4.25 6.54 -13.22
CA LEU A 47 -5.04 5.32 -12.98
C LEU A 47 -6.21 5.13 -13.95
N ASN A 48 -6.53 6.13 -14.76
CA ASN A 48 -7.53 6.03 -15.83
C ASN A 48 -6.88 5.70 -17.18
N ASN A 49 -5.54 5.72 -17.26
CA ASN A 49 -4.80 5.38 -18.46
C ASN A 49 -4.43 3.89 -18.43
N PRO A 50 -4.98 3.06 -19.34
CA PRO A 50 -4.78 1.61 -19.33
C PRO A 50 -3.34 1.17 -19.62
N ILE A 51 -2.45 2.09 -20.04
CA ILE A 51 -1.03 1.79 -20.24
C ILE A 51 -0.33 1.50 -18.91
N TYR A 52 -0.82 2.12 -17.81
CA TYR A 52 -0.32 1.88 -16.46
C TYR A 52 -1.20 0.84 -15.77
N SER A 53 -0.70 -0.36 -15.64
CA SER A 53 -1.40 -1.44 -14.96
C SER A 53 -0.44 -2.18 -14.03
N GLY A 54 -0.95 -2.76 -12.95
CA GLY A 54 -0.13 -3.50 -12.01
C GLY A 54 -0.68 -3.51 -10.61
N LYS A 55 0.08 -4.15 -9.71
CA LYS A 55 -0.27 -4.30 -8.29
C LYS A 55 0.57 -3.40 -7.37
N ILE A 56 1.47 -2.59 -7.94
CA ILE A 56 2.37 -1.70 -7.21
C ILE A 56 1.96 -0.26 -7.52
N LEU A 57 1.59 0.51 -6.51
CA LEU A 57 1.32 1.93 -6.61
C LEU A 57 2.58 2.70 -6.16
N VAL A 58 3.18 3.47 -7.06
CA VAL A 58 4.32 4.33 -6.74
C VAL A 58 3.83 5.76 -6.50
N GLY A 59 4.01 6.25 -5.29
CA GLY A 59 3.68 7.62 -4.86
C GLY A 59 4.91 8.45 -4.55
N GLY A 60 4.75 9.78 -4.55
CA GLY A 60 5.78 10.71 -4.08
C GLY A 60 5.99 10.65 -2.56
N LYS A 61 6.89 11.48 -2.05
CA LYS A 61 7.21 11.59 -0.62
C LYS A 61 5.99 11.92 0.22
N ASN A 62 5.95 11.40 1.47
CA ASN A 62 4.92 11.67 2.47
C ASN A 62 3.52 11.20 2.03
N PHE A 63 3.45 9.95 1.57
CA PHE A 63 2.21 9.32 1.14
C PHE A 63 1.34 8.89 2.33
N GLY A 64 0.02 9.15 2.23
CA GLY A 64 -0.95 8.80 3.26
C GLY A 64 -0.97 9.75 4.45
N SER A 65 -0.52 11.00 4.28
CA SER A 65 -0.60 12.05 5.29
C SER A 65 -2.06 12.39 5.65
N GLY A 66 -2.26 13.25 6.65
CA GLY A 66 -3.59 13.70 7.07
C GLY A 66 -4.25 12.81 8.12
N SER A 67 -5.57 12.67 8.05
CA SER A 67 -6.37 11.98 9.06
C SER A 67 -6.14 10.47 9.08
N SER A 68 -6.26 9.87 10.28
CA SER A 68 -6.20 8.43 10.48
C SER A 68 -7.42 7.74 9.84
N ARG A 69 -7.30 7.33 8.57
CA ARG A 69 -8.39 6.68 7.83
C ARG A 69 -7.97 5.31 7.33
N GLU A 70 -8.48 4.28 7.97
CA GLU A 70 -8.34 2.91 7.50
C GLU A 70 -8.93 2.72 6.09
N HIS A 71 -9.99 3.47 5.77
CA HIS A 71 -10.66 3.48 4.48
C HIS A 71 -9.73 3.83 3.30
N ALA A 72 -8.66 4.60 3.53
CA ALA A 72 -7.67 4.87 2.49
C ALA A 72 -6.95 3.57 2.06
N ALA A 73 -6.57 2.74 3.03
CA ALA A 73 -5.99 1.43 2.75
C ALA A 73 -7.02 0.47 2.11
N TRP A 74 -8.30 0.50 2.55
CA TRP A 74 -9.36 -0.29 1.92
C TRP A 74 -9.52 0.04 0.43
N ALA A 75 -9.55 1.33 0.09
CA ALA A 75 -9.71 1.77 -1.30
C ALA A 75 -8.54 1.30 -2.18
N ILE A 76 -7.31 1.40 -1.69
CA ILE A 76 -6.10 0.94 -2.40
C ILE A 76 -6.14 -0.57 -2.60
N TYR A 77 -6.48 -1.33 -1.54
CA TYR A 77 -6.53 -2.79 -1.60
C TYR A 77 -7.63 -3.30 -2.53
N ASP A 78 -8.85 -2.77 -2.40
CA ASP A 78 -10.01 -3.19 -3.19
C ASP A 78 -9.89 -2.79 -4.66
N TYR A 79 -9.17 -1.69 -4.97
CA TYR A 79 -8.80 -1.32 -6.34
C TYR A 79 -7.86 -2.34 -7.01
N GLY A 80 -7.13 -3.13 -6.23
CA GLY A 80 -6.26 -4.20 -6.72
C GLY A 80 -4.77 -4.04 -6.39
N PHE A 81 -4.35 -2.93 -5.78
CA PHE A 81 -2.97 -2.77 -5.34
C PHE A 81 -2.65 -3.67 -4.15
N ARG A 82 -1.42 -4.16 -4.09
CA ARG A 82 -0.89 -4.97 -2.99
C ARG A 82 0.38 -4.40 -2.39
N CYS A 83 0.96 -3.42 -3.06
CA CYS A 83 2.16 -2.72 -2.62
C CYS A 83 2.01 -1.22 -2.91
N VAL A 84 2.48 -0.40 -1.99
CA VAL A 84 2.65 1.04 -2.19
C VAL A 84 4.10 1.38 -1.94
N VAL A 85 4.74 2.10 -2.88
CA VAL A 85 6.14 2.51 -2.82
C VAL A 85 6.21 4.03 -2.65
N SER A 86 7.01 4.49 -1.70
CA SER A 86 7.26 5.92 -1.44
C SER A 86 8.57 6.11 -0.71
N SER A 87 9.15 7.31 -0.73
CA SER A 87 10.32 7.62 0.09
C SER A 87 9.99 7.93 1.55
N PHE A 88 8.73 8.21 1.87
CA PHE A 88 8.25 8.40 3.23
C PHE A 88 6.74 8.16 3.32
N PHE A 89 6.29 7.56 4.40
CA PHE A 89 4.87 7.34 4.71
C PHE A 89 4.49 7.98 6.04
N ALA A 90 3.26 8.45 6.14
CA ALA A 90 2.67 8.74 7.44
C ALA A 90 2.48 7.44 8.24
N ASP A 91 2.86 7.43 9.52
CA ASP A 91 2.91 6.21 10.35
C ASP A 91 1.58 5.48 10.44
N ILE A 92 0.48 6.22 10.60
CA ILE A 92 -0.86 5.64 10.72
C ILE A 92 -1.26 4.96 9.41
N PHE A 93 -1.01 5.60 8.26
CA PHE A 93 -1.29 5.01 6.96
C PHE A 93 -0.46 3.72 6.75
N LYS A 94 0.82 3.76 7.10
CA LYS A 94 1.72 2.59 7.03
C LYS A 94 1.18 1.41 7.83
N ASN A 95 0.74 1.65 9.07
CA ASN A 95 0.18 0.62 9.94
C ASN A 95 -1.17 0.09 9.41
N ASN A 96 -2.08 0.97 8.98
CA ASN A 96 -3.36 0.58 8.40
C ASN A 96 -3.15 -0.27 7.13
N SER A 97 -2.19 0.09 6.29
CA SER A 97 -1.84 -0.66 5.08
C SER A 97 -1.42 -2.09 5.40
N LEU A 98 -0.51 -2.26 6.37
CA LEU A 98 -0.04 -3.59 6.81
C LEU A 98 -1.18 -4.45 7.37
N ASN A 99 -2.12 -3.86 8.11
CA ASN A 99 -3.27 -4.57 8.68
C ASN A 99 -4.29 -5.04 7.61
N ILE A 100 -4.31 -4.39 6.46
CA ILE A 100 -5.20 -4.72 5.34
C ILE A 100 -4.56 -5.71 4.35
N GLY A 101 -3.26 -5.95 4.45
CA GLY A 101 -2.52 -6.80 3.51
C GLY A 101 -1.89 -6.03 2.34
N ILE A 102 -1.66 -4.72 2.51
CA ILE A 102 -0.85 -3.91 1.61
C ILE A 102 0.56 -3.79 2.20
N LEU A 103 1.57 -4.00 1.37
CA LEU A 103 2.98 -3.80 1.72
C LEU A 103 3.41 -2.36 1.43
N PRO A 104 3.65 -1.51 2.44
CA PRO A 104 4.27 -0.21 2.24
C PRO A 104 5.79 -0.39 2.15
N VAL A 105 6.35 -0.14 0.97
CA VAL A 105 7.79 -0.20 0.69
C VAL A 105 8.37 1.20 0.75
N GLN A 106 9.14 1.46 1.81
CA GLN A 106 9.83 2.72 1.99
C GLN A 106 11.27 2.60 1.49
N ILE A 107 11.64 3.48 0.57
CA ILE A 107 12.94 3.51 -0.11
C ILE A 107 13.57 4.92 -0.01
N SER A 108 14.82 5.05 -0.43
CA SER A 108 15.47 6.37 -0.52
C SER A 108 14.78 7.25 -1.57
N ALA A 109 14.93 8.57 -1.43
CA ALA A 109 14.42 9.52 -2.42
C ALA A 109 15.12 9.32 -3.77
N GLU A 110 16.42 9.03 -3.74
CA GLU A 110 17.26 8.78 -4.92
C GLU A 110 16.79 7.54 -5.70
N PHE A 111 16.40 6.47 -5.01
CA PHE A 111 15.89 5.29 -5.70
C PHE A 111 14.47 5.48 -6.21
N LEU A 112 13.65 6.25 -5.48
CA LEU A 112 12.31 6.63 -5.94
C LEU A 112 12.37 7.44 -7.24
N ASP A 113 13.32 8.39 -7.37
CA ASP A 113 13.54 9.17 -8.60
C ASP A 113 13.97 8.27 -9.77
N LYS A 114 14.80 7.26 -9.52
CA LYS A 114 15.16 6.25 -10.54
C LYS A 114 13.94 5.46 -11.01
N ILE A 115 13.05 5.07 -10.10
CA ILE A 115 11.80 4.39 -10.45
C ILE A 115 10.93 5.29 -11.34
N PHE A 116 10.74 6.56 -10.99
CA PHE A 116 9.97 7.48 -11.81
C PHE A 116 10.61 7.69 -13.18
N THR A 117 11.92 7.86 -13.24
CA THR A 117 12.67 7.98 -14.50
C THR A 117 12.48 6.74 -15.39
N ALA A 118 12.53 5.55 -14.83
CA ALA A 118 12.31 4.31 -15.56
C ALA A 118 10.88 4.21 -16.13
N ILE A 119 9.86 4.61 -15.33
CA ILE A 119 8.45 4.61 -15.76
C ILE A 119 8.19 5.69 -16.83
N GLU A 120 8.85 6.84 -16.75
CA GLU A 120 8.74 7.92 -17.77
C GLU A 120 9.39 7.50 -19.08
N ALA A 121 10.51 6.79 -19.02
CA ALA A 121 11.20 6.29 -20.21
C ALA A 121 10.41 5.13 -20.88
N ASP A 122 9.82 4.25 -20.08
CA ASP A 122 8.94 3.18 -20.54
C ASP A 122 7.77 2.98 -19.58
N PRO A 123 6.55 3.39 -19.94
CA PRO A 123 5.36 3.18 -19.13
C PRO A 123 5.05 1.72 -18.80
N LYS A 124 5.69 0.76 -19.47
CA LYS A 124 5.60 -0.68 -19.20
C LYS A 124 6.74 -1.20 -18.34
N ALA A 125 7.61 -0.31 -17.82
CA ALA A 125 8.68 -0.71 -16.91
C ALA A 125 8.10 -1.49 -15.72
N GLU A 126 8.69 -2.65 -15.47
CA GLU A 126 8.25 -3.54 -14.39
C GLU A 126 9.15 -3.39 -13.17
N LEU A 127 8.49 -3.41 -12.00
CA LEU A 127 9.13 -3.47 -10.69
C LEU A 127 8.86 -4.83 -10.07
N GLU A 128 9.89 -5.44 -9.48
CA GLU A 128 9.74 -6.60 -8.62
C GLU A 128 9.88 -6.19 -7.15
N VAL A 129 8.94 -6.62 -6.32
CA VAL A 129 9.02 -6.50 -4.86
C VAL A 129 9.08 -7.88 -4.25
N ASN A 130 10.23 -8.22 -3.68
CA ASN A 130 10.45 -9.48 -2.97
C ASN A 130 10.38 -9.24 -1.47
N LEU A 131 9.27 -9.67 -0.84
CA LEU A 131 9.05 -9.49 0.60
C LEU A 131 10.00 -10.36 1.43
N GLU A 132 10.31 -11.56 0.98
CA GLU A 132 11.22 -12.47 1.69
C GLU A 132 12.62 -11.89 1.77
N ALA A 133 13.16 -11.43 0.63
CA ALA A 133 14.46 -10.77 0.54
C ALA A 133 14.45 -9.31 1.01
N GLN A 134 13.25 -8.73 1.22
CA GLN A 134 13.06 -7.31 1.55
C GLN A 134 13.75 -6.38 0.54
N ARG A 135 13.49 -6.61 -0.74
CA ARG A 135 14.14 -5.92 -1.85
C ARG A 135 13.13 -5.49 -2.90
N ILE A 136 13.33 -4.29 -3.43
CA ILE A 136 12.63 -3.82 -4.63
C ILE A 136 13.66 -3.65 -5.76
N THR A 137 13.30 -4.07 -6.97
CA THR A 137 14.17 -4.07 -8.15
C THR A 137 13.45 -3.43 -9.33
N ILE A 138 14.15 -2.58 -10.08
CA ILE A 138 13.74 -2.09 -11.40
C ILE A 138 14.22 -3.14 -12.41
N LEU A 139 13.31 -3.93 -13.00
CA LEU A 139 13.69 -5.07 -13.82
C LEU A 139 14.47 -4.66 -15.08
N ALA A 140 14.18 -3.49 -15.64
CA ALA A 140 14.83 -2.99 -16.85
C ALA A 140 16.34 -2.70 -16.65
N THR A 141 16.74 -2.25 -15.45
CA THR A 141 18.14 -1.88 -15.15
C THR A 141 18.84 -2.88 -14.24
N GLY A 142 18.08 -3.71 -13.51
CA GLY A 142 18.59 -4.60 -12.48
C GLY A 142 18.99 -3.87 -11.18
N GLU A 143 18.82 -2.54 -11.12
CA GLU A 143 19.08 -1.78 -9.90
C GLU A 143 18.07 -2.13 -8.83
N SER A 144 18.52 -2.24 -7.59
CA SER A 144 17.67 -2.64 -6.49
C SER A 144 18.04 -1.96 -5.18
N GLU A 145 17.06 -1.82 -4.29
CA GLU A 145 17.23 -1.29 -2.94
C GLU A 145 16.51 -2.19 -1.92
N SER A 146 17.05 -2.27 -0.71
CA SER A 146 16.44 -2.98 0.41
C SER A 146 15.44 -2.08 1.12
N PHE A 147 14.41 -2.67 1.74
CA PHE A 147 13.46 -1.97 2.58
C PHE A 147 13.26 -2.68 3.91
N GLU A 148 12.87 -1.90 4.92
CA GLU A 148 12.63 -2.40 6.27
C GLU A 148 11.14 -2.72 6.49
N ILE A 149 10.88 -3.85 7.15
CA ILE A 149 9.56 -4.22 7.63
C ILE A 149 9.70 -4.93 9.00
N ASN A 150 8.76 -4.66 9.90
CA ASN A 150 8.68 -5.38 11.17
C ASN A 150 8.50 -6.88 10.95
N GLY A 151 9.28 -7.72 11.63
CA GLY A 151 9.28 -9.18 11.44
C GLY A 151 7.92 -9.84 11.66
N TYR A 152 7.14 -9.37 12.64
CA TYR A 152 5.78 -9.84 12.88
C TYR A 152 4.85 -9.54 11.68
N LYS A 153 4.87 -8.29 11.18
CA LYS A 153 4.06 -7.89 10.02
C LYS A 153 4.50 -8.59 8.73
N LYS A 154 5.82 -8.81 8.57
CA LYS A 154 6.35 -9.63 7.47
C LYS A 154 5.80 -11.05 7.51
N HIS A 155 5.85 -11.70 8.68
CA HIS A 155 5.31 -13.05 8.86
C HIS A 155 3.82 -13.11 8.50
N ASN A 156 3.03 -12.15 8.98
CA ASN A 156 1.59 -12.10 8.70
C ASN A 156 1.32 -11.93 7.19
N LEU A 157 1.99 -10.98 6.53
CA LEU A 157 1.83 -10.76 5.08
C LEU A 157 2.23 -11.99 4.25
N MET A 158 3.32 -12.68 4.62
CA MET A 158 3.78 -13.88 3.90
C MET A 158 2.82 -15.07 4.03
N ASN A 159 2.09 -15.16 5.15
CA ASN A 159 1.14 -16.25 5.41
C ASN A 159 -0.32 -15.86 5.13
N GLY A 160 -0.59 -14.60 4.77
CA GLY A 160 -1.95 -14.11 4.59
C GLY A 160 -2.74 -14.04 5.89
N TYR A 161 -2.06 -13.84 7.03
CA TYR A 161 -2.66 -13.78 8.36
C TYR A 161 -3.07 -12.35 8.71
N ASP A 162 -4.21 -12.21 9.36
CA ASP A 162 -4.50 -11.05 10.20
C ASP A 162 -3.98 -11.26 11.64
N ASP A 163 -4.19 -10.28 12.52
CA ASP A 163 -3.73 -10.37 13.91
C ASP A 163 -4.44 -11.49 14.70
N ILE A 164 -5.67 -11.83 14.33
CA ILE A 164 -6.43 -12.93 14.95
C ILE A 164 -5.91 -14.30 14.47
N ASP A 165 -5.65 -14.46 13.18
CA ASP A 165 -5.07 -15.67 12.62
C ASP A 165 -3.73 -16.00 13.26
N TYR A 166 -2.88 -14.95 13.45
CA TYR A 166 -1.61 -15.10 14.15
C TYR A 166 -1.77 -15.62 15.58
N LEU A 167 -2.70 -15.03 16.36
CA LEU A 167 -3.00 -15.50 17.73
C LEU A 167 -3.54 -16.92 17.75
N GLN A 168 -4.36 -17.30 16.78
CA GLN A 168 -4.85 -18.66 16.64
C GLN A 168 -3.73 -19.65 16.33
N ALA A 169 -2.76 -19.26 15.50
CA ALA A 169 -1.58 -20.08 15.23
C ALA A 169 -0.72 -20.31 16.48
N MET A 170 -0.70 -19.37 17.44
CA MET A 170 0.02 -19.48 18.72
C MET A 170 -0.80 -20.12 19.84
N LYS A 171 -1.98 -20.66 19.59
CA LYS A 171 -2.91 -21.17 20.63
C LYS A 171 -2.24 -22.20 21.57
N ALA A 172 -1.40 -23.09 21.05
CA ALA A 172 -0.71 -24.09 21.85
C ALA A 172 0.29 -23.46 22.84
N ASP A 173 1.04 -22.45 22.38
CA ASP A 173 2.01 -21.73 23.21
C ASP A 173 1.31 -20.90 24.29
N ILE A 174 0.19 -20.27 23.95
CA ILE A 174 -0.65 -19.51 24.88
C ILE A 174 -1.21 -20.45 25.96
N GLN A 175 -1.71 -21.62 25.59
CA GLN A 175 -2.21 -22.63 26.55
C GLN A 175 -1.10 -23.15 27.44
N ALA A 176 0.09 -23.45 26.90
CA ALA A 176 1.24 -23.87 27.67
C ALA A 176 1.73 -22.82 28.66
N PHE A 177 1.69 -21.54 28.27
CA PHE A 177 2.00 -20.43 29.16
C PHE A 177 0.95 -20.28 30.28
N ALA A 178 -0.34 -20.30 29.92
CA ALA A 178 -1.43 -20.21 30.90
C ALA A 178 -1.40 -21.35 31.93
N ALA A 179 -1.03 -22.57 31.52
CA ALA A 179 -0.89 -23.72 32.42
C ALA A 179 0.27 -23.61 33.42
N LYS A 180 1.27 -22.76 33.10
CA LYS A 180 2.42 -22.50 34.00
C LYS A 180 2.20 -21.26 34.87
N SER A 181 1.21 -20.43 34.58
CA SER A 181 0.88 -19.24 35.36
C SER A 181 0.17 -19.66 36.65
N ILE A 182 0.83 -19.47 37.76
CA ILE A 182 0.29 -19.71 39.11
C ILE A 182 -0.38 -18.41 39.56
N TYR A 183 -1.63 -18.21 39.20
CA TYR A 183 -2.54 -17.24 39.80
C TYR A 183 -3.93 -17.84 39.93
#